data_279751e5a54f8775cb1426feed8d5ce5
#
_entry.id   279751e5a54f8775cb1426feed8d5ce5
#
_cell.length_a   1.000
_cell.length_b   1.000
_cell.length_c   1.000
_cell.angle_alpha   90.00
_cell.angle_beta   90.00
_cell.angle_gamma   90.00
#
_symmetry.space_group_name_H-M   'P 1'
#
loop_
_entity.id
_entity.type
_entity.pdbx_description
1 polymer ?
#
loop_
_entity_poly.entity_id
_entity_poly.type
_entity_poly.pdbx_seq_one_letter_code
_entity_poly.pdbx_strand_id
1 'polypeptide(L)'
;MEKKFKLGPLKKREKKEKASGEKPSIKLARFIIEKQNWIVSVFIAACIFCAVAMLFVEVNYDLTEYLPDTAQSGIGLNKMEDEFGYPGTARIMLKDVTLYEAKQYKDKMEDVDGVDQILWCDSTVNIYSGEDFIHQEDIEDYYKDGYAVMDVTFKEGNTAKSTSQAIDELKAITGDKGCFTGMAVQNKSLQENLASEMQLILTVAVIMIFTILCITTTAWSEPFLFLLVMGVAILLNRGTNIFIGRVSFLTNNVAMVLQLATSMDYSIFLLDAFTREKKKGLSDEEAMVDAVDAAINSIFASSLTTIAG
;
A
#
# COMPACT_ATOMS: atom_id res chain seq x y z
N MET A 1 -64.74 -27.14 8.99
CA MET A 1 -63.98 -26.30 9.94
C MET A 1 -62.94 -25.53 9.17
N GLU A 2 -63.26 -24.36 8.66
CA GLU A 2 -62.33 -23.46 7.96
C GLU A 2 -61.40 -22.76 8.98
N LYS A 3 -60.12 -23.10 8.98
CA LYS A 3 -59.13 -22.32 9.68
C LYS A 3 -58.89 -21.03 8.88
N LYS A 4 -59.52 -19.92 9.26
CA LYS A 4 -59.17 -18.58 8.83
C LYS A 4 -57.73 -18.30 9.21
N PHE A 5 -56.86 -18.31 8.20
CA PHE A 5 -55.45 -17.86 8.27
C PHE A 5 -55.49 -16.39 8.66
N LYS A 6 -55.15 -16.04 9.90
CA LYS A 6 -54.99 -14.66 10.33
C LYS A 6 -53.78 -14.09 9.56
N LEU A 7 -54.05 -13.20 8.62
CA LEU A 7 -53.01 -12.38 7.98
C LEU A 7 -52.23 -11.68 9.09
N GLY A 8 -50.94 -11.95 9.10
CA GLY A 8 -50.01 -11.50 10.11
C GLY A 8 -49.84 -9.97 10.19
N PRO A 9 -49.05 -9.48 11.14
CA PRO A 9 -48.92 -8.04 11.49
C PRO A 9 -48.41 -7.15 10.34
N LEU A 10 -47.87 -7.71 9.26
CA LEU A 10 -47.35 -7.02 8.07
C LEU A 10 -48.38 -6.05 7.44
N LYS A 11 -49.60 -6.49 7.14
CA LYS A 11 -50.59 -5.60 6.52
C LYS A 11 -51.04 -4.44 7.40
N LYS A 12 -50.95 -4.59 8.73
CA LYS A 12 -51.26 -3.50 9.67
C LYS A 12 -50.12 -2.48 9.75
N ARG A 13 -48.85 -2.92 9.59
CA ARG A 13 -47.67 -2.06 9.61
C ARG A 13 -47.53 -1.30 8.30
N GLU A 14 -47.70 -1.96 7.15
CA GLU A 14 -47.71 -1.31 5.83
C GLU A 14 -48.83 -0.22 5.72
N LYS A 15 -49.99 -0.45 6.33
CA LYS A 15 -51.09 0.54 6.34
C LYS A 15 -50.81 1.75 7.24
N LYS A 16 -50.02 1.57 8.32
CA LYS A 16 -49.63 2.64 9.25
C LYS A 16 -48.43 3.45 8.71
N GLU A 17 -47.50 2.79 8.00
CA GLU A 17 -46.32 3.43 7.38
C GLU A 17 -46.69 4.21 6.11
N LYS A 18 -47.63 3.72 5.29
CA LYS A 18 -48.18 4.48 4.14
C LYS A 18 -48.94 5.75 4.54
N ALA A 19 -49.38 5.86 5.79
CA ALA A 19 -50.06 7.05 6.29
C ALA A 19 -49.14 8.12 6.90
N SER A 20 -47.87 7.76 7.17
CA SER A 20 -46.86 8.64 7.76
C SER A 20 -45.57 8.60 6.93
N GLY A 21 -45.51 9.18 5.78
CA GLY A 21 -44.33 9.19 4.87
C GLY A 21 -43.18 8.26 5.28
N GLU A 22 -42.94 7.21 4.51
CA GLU A 22 -41.95 6.17 4.79
C GLU A 22 -40.56 6.81 4.96
N LYS A 23 -39.86 6.55 6.06
CA LYS A 23 -38.53 7.09 6.33
C LYS A 23 -37.56 6.75 5.19
N PRO A 24 -36.63 7.65 4.82
CA PRO A 24 -35.68 7.42 3.73
C PRO A 24 -34.78 6.20 3.99
N SER A 25 -34.47 5.92 5.26
CA SER A 25 -33.70 4.73 5.68
C SER A 25 -34.38 3.40 5.34
N ILE A 26 -35.70 3.33 5.57
CA ILE A 26 -36.53 2.15 5.25
C ILE A 26 -36.60 1.94 3.73
N LYS A 27 -36.77 3.03 2.95
CA LYS A 27 -36.76 2.94 1.47
C LYS A 27 -35.44 2.43 0.94
N LEU A 28 -34.35 2.92 1.51
CA LEU A 28 -33.00 2.48 1.15
C LEU A 28 -32.81 0.99 1.47
N ALA A 29 -33.21 0.54 2.67
CA ALA A 29 -33.11 -0.86 3.07
C ALA A 29 -33.89 -1.78 2.14
N ARG A 30 -35.11 -1.43 1.80
CA ARG A 30 -35.93 -2.21 0.83
C ARG A 30 -35.31 -2.25 -0.55
N PHE A 31 -34.83 -1.12 -1.04
CA PHE A 31 -34.13 -1.05 -2.33
C PHE A 31 -32.91 -2.01 -2.37
N ILE A 32 -32.11 -2.03 -1.29
CA ILE A 32 -30.95 -2.92 -1.19
C ILE A 32 -31.38 -4.39 -1.22
N ILE A 33 -32.43 -4.76 -0.49
CA ILE A 33 -32.94 -6.14 -0.44
C ILE A 33 -33.56 -6.55 -1.78
N GLU A 34 -34.39 -5.72 -2.38
CA GLU A 34 -35.02 -6.03 -3.68
C GLU A 34 -34.01 -6.14 -4.83
N LYS A 35 -32.94 -5.35 -4.79
CA LYS A 35 -31.90 -5.28 -5.83
C LYS A 35 -30.60 -5.96 -5.45
N GLN A 36 -30.61 -6.82 -4.41
CA GLN A 36 -29.39 -7.45 -3.88
C GLN A 36 -28.52 -8.11 -4.96
N ASN A 37 -29.11 -8.88 -5.87
CA ASN A 37 -28.35 -9.56 -6.93
C ASN A 37 -27.70 -8.58 -7.90
N TRP A 38 -28.37 -7.49 -8.24
CA TRP A 38 -27.80 -6.43 -9.08
C TRP A 38 -26.68 -5.69 -8.37
N ILE A 39 -26.86 -5.35 -7.09
CA ILE A 39 -25.83 -4.69 -6.28
C ILE A 39 -24.59 -5.56 -6.16
N VAL A 40 -24.76 -6.86 -5.85
CA VAL A 40 -23.64 -7.82 -5.78
C VAL A 40 -22.90 -7.91 -7.13
N SER A 41 -23.63 -7.96 -8.25
CA SER A 41 -23.03 -8.00 -9.59
C SER A 41 -22.22 -6.75 -9.89
N VAL A 42 -22.69 -5.56 -9.50
CA VAL A 42 -21.96 -4.29 -9.65
C VAL A 42 -20.68 -4.30 -8.80
N PHE A 43 -20.77 -4.77 -7.54
CA PHE A 43 -19.59 -4.89 -6.69
C PHE A 43 -18.55 -5.88 -7.26
N ILE A 44 -18.98 -7.02 -7.79
CA ILE A 44 -18.08 -7.97 -8.43
C ILE A 44 -17.39 -7.33 -9.64
N ALA A 45 -18.13 -6.62 -10.50
CA ALA A 45 -17.57 -5.93 -11.65
C ALA A 45 -16.57 -4.83 -11.21
N ALA A 46 -16.92 -4.06 -10.17
CA ALA A 46 -16.03 -3.06 -9.58
C ALA A 46 -14.76 -3.69 -8.99
N CYS A 47 -14.86 -4.85 -8.31
CA CYS A 47 -13.70 -5.59 -7.81
C CYS A 47 -12.77 -6.04 -8.93
N ILE A 48 -13.31 -6.57 -10.02
CA ILE A 48 -12.50 -6.99 -11.18
C ILE A 48 -11.80 -5.78 -11.79
N PHE A 49 -12.52 -4.68 -11.98
CA PHE A 49 -11.93 -3.42 -12.46
C PHE A 49 -10.82 -2.94 -11.54
N CYS A 50 -11.06 -2.86 -10.23
CA CYS A 50 -10.09 -2.40 -9.25
C CYS A 50 -8.88 -3.33 -9.11
N ALA A 51 -9.07 -4.66 -9.26
CA ALA A 51 -7.97 -5.61 -9.27
C ALA A 51 -7.00 -5.39 -10.44
N VAL A 52 -7.53 -5.00 -11.60
CA VAL A 52 -6.69 -4.62 -12.76
C VAL A 52 -6.10 -3.23 -12.56
N ALA A 53 -6.92 -2.27 -12.11
CA ALA A 53 -6.51 -0.88 -11.94
C ALA A 53 -5.36 -0.72 -10.94
N MET A 54 -5.33 -1.50 -9.86
CA MET A 54 -4.26 -1.42 -8.86
C MET A 54 -2.87 -1.77 -9.39
N LEU A 55 -2.78 -2.48 -10.55
CA LEU A 55 -1.50 -2.81 -11.19
C LEU A 55 -0.87 -1.58 -11.87
N PHE A 56 -1.66 -0.55 -12.12
CA PHE A 56 -1.25 0.69 -12.77
C PHE A 56 -1.07 1.85 -11.79
N VAL A 57 -1.31 1.64 -10.49
CA VAL A 57 -1.09 2.67 -9.46
C VAL A 57 0.38 2.71 -9.10
N GLU A 58 0.98 3.87 -9.25
CA GLU A 58 2.36 4.10 -8.82
C GLU A 58 2.42 4.48 -7.34
N VAL A 59 3.27 3.76 -6.59
CA VAL A 59 3.53 4.09 -5.19
C VAL A 59 4.82 4.89 -5.11
N ASN A 60 4.70 6.10 -4.61
CA ASN A 60 5.85 6.98 -4.44
C ASN A 60 6.52 6.75 -3.08
N TYR A 61 7.81 6.44 -3.13
CA TYR A 61 8.68 6.23 -1.95
C TYR A 61 9.62 7.41 -1.69
N ASP A 62 9.58 8.45 -2.52
CA ASP A 62 10.42 9.61 -2.33
C ASP A 62 9.86 10.52 -1.23
N LEU A 63 10.60 10.58 -0.13
CA LEU A 63 10.23 11.44 1.00
C LEU A 63 10.46 12.93 0.70
N THR A 64 11.26 13.26 -0.30
CA THR A 64 11.55 14.66 -0.64
C THR A 64 10.38 15.36 -1.29
N GLU A 65 9.51 14.64 -2.00
CA GLU A 65 8.26 15.16 -2.58
C GLU A 65 7.23 15.61 -1.51
N TYR A 66 7.42 15.23 -0.23
CA TYR A 66 6.52 15.71 0.86
C TYR A 66 6.99 17.01 1.51
N LEU A 67 8.10 17.56 1.05
CA LEU A 67 8.53 18.89 1.48
C LEU A 67 7.56 19.94 0.92
N PRO A 68 7.11 20.91 1.75
CA PRO A 68 6.32 22.00 1.24
C PRO A 68 7.07 22.75 0.11
N ASP A 69 6.37 23.10 -0.96
CA ASP A 69 6.95 23.86 -2.09
C ASP A 69 7.58 25.19 -1.66
N THR A 70 7.19 25.71 -0.49
CA THR A 70 7.74 26.94 0.12
C THR A 70 9.00 26.69 0.93
N ALA A 71 9.37 25.43 1.21
CA ALA A 71 10.59 25.12 1.94
C ALA A 71 11.82 25.41 1.07
N GLN A 72 12.83 26.06 1.65
CA GLN A 72 14.07 26.39 0.91
C GLN A 72 14.76 25.15 0.34
N SER A 73 14.71 24.02 1.06
CA SER A 73 15.21 22.73 0.59
C SER A 73 14.43 22.20 -0.62
N GLY A 74 13.08 22.32 -0.61
CA GLY A 74 12.24 21.92 -1.75
C GLY A 74 12.52 22.77 -2.99
N ILE A 75 12.60 24.09 -2.83
CA ILE A 75 12.97 25.02 -3.90
C ILE A 75 14.35 24.68 -4.48
N GLY A 76 15.33 24.37 -3.61
CA GLY A 76 16.67 24.00 -4.04
C GLY A 76 16.72 22.69 -4.82
N LEU A 77 16.00 21.67 -4.34
CA LEU A 77 15.88 20.36 -5.00
C LEU A 77 15.21 20.49 -6.38
N ASN A 78 14.07 21.16 -6.46
CA ASN A 78 13.37 21.37 -7.73
C ASN A 78 14.25 22.10 -8.76
N LYS A 79 14.99 23.13 -8.31
CA LYS A 79 15.90 23.85 -9.19
C LYS A 79 17.09 23.00 -9.64
N MET A 80 17.62 22.13 -8.77
CA MET A 80 18.67 21.17 -9.15
C MET A 80 18.14 20.16 -10.17
N GLU A 81 16.91 19.66 -9.97
CA GLU A 81 16.28 18.72 -10.88
C GLU A 81 16.04 19.34 -12.27
N ASP A 82 15.50 20.56 -12.31
CA ASP A 82 15.22 21.26 -13.57
C ASP A 82 16.47 21.62 -14.38
N GLU A 83 17.56 22.02 -13.70
CA GLU A 83 18.75 22.53 -14.38
C GLU A 83 19.84 21.46 -14.63
N PHE A 84 19.95 20.48 -13.73
CA PHE A 84 21.04 19.49 -13.74
C PHE A 84 20.56 18.05 -13.77
N GLY A 85 19.27 17.82 -13.64
CA GLY A 85 18.71 16.52 -13.29
C GLY A 85 18.99 16.17 -11.82
N TYR A 86 18.31 15.14 -11.31
CA TYR A 86 18.55 14.60 -9.97
C TYR A 86 18.77 13.09 -10.07
N PRO A 87 19.92 12.66 -10.63
CA PRO A 87 20.21 11.26 -10.82
C PRO A 87 20.34 10.55 -9.47
N GLY A 88 19.99 9.29 -9.46
CA GLY A 88 20.22 8.42 -8.31
C GLY A 88 21.72 8.22 -8.05
N THR A 89 22.10 8.15 -6.78
CA THR A 89 23.50 7.95 -6.39
C THR A 89 23.65 6.81 -5.40
N ALA A 90 24.75 6.07 -5.56
CA ALA A 90 25.17 5.08 -4.61
C ALA A 90 26.71 5.12 -4.44
N ARG A 91 27.16 4.63 -3.30
CA ARG A 91 28.58 4.40 -3.03
C ARG A 91 28.76 2.91 -2.76
N ILE A 92 29.70 2.30 -3.48
CA ILE A 92 30.03 0.88 -3.37
C ILE A 92 31.43 0.75 -2.81
N MET A 93 31.57 -0.03 -1.77
CA MET A 93 32.86 -0.42 -1.23
C MET A 93 33.07 -1.90 -1.51
N LEU A 94 34.17 -2.22 -2.23
CA LEU A 94 34.61 -3.58 -2.42
C LEU A 94 35.68 -3.92 -1.38
N LYS A 95 35.59 -5.07 -0.73
CA LYS A 95 36.54 -5.58 0.26
C LYS A 95 37.34 -6.72 -0.27
N ASP A 96 38.57 -6.83 0.23
CA ASP A 96 39.53 -7.89 -0.14
C ASP A 96 39.79 -7.97 -1.67
N VAL A 97 40.07 -6.81 -2.27
CA VAL A 97 40.38 -6.69 -3.70
C VAL A 97 41.71 -5.98 -3.93
N THR A 98 42.41 -6.37 -4.95
CA THR A 98 43.54 -5.63 -5.47
C THR A 98 43.07 -4.48 -6.37
N LEU A 99 43.94 -3.49 -6.66
CA LEU A 99 43.61 -2.40 -7.59
C LEU A 99 43.15 -2.94 -8.96
N TYR A 100 43.79 -3.99 -9.46
CA TYR A 100 43.42 -4.59 -10.72
C TYR A 100 42.05 -5.31 -10.68
N GLU A 101 41.81 -6.06 -9.63
CA GLU A 101 40.49 -6.70 -9.43
C GLU A 101 39.39 -5.66 -9.29
N ALA A 102 39.63 -4.57 -8.53
CA ALA A 102 38.66 -3.47 -8.39
C ALA A 102 38.32 -2.85 -9.76
N LYS A 103 39.31 -2.67 -10.63
CA LYS A 103 39.09 -2.20 -12.01
C LYS A 103 38.22 -3.19 -12.81
N GLN A 104 38.48 -4.49 -12.70
CA GLN A 104 37.64 -5.49 -13.38
C GLN A 104 36.19 -5.49 -12.88
N TYR A 105 35.97 -5.24 -11.58
CA TYR A 105 34.64 -5.06 -11.05
C TYR A 105 34.01 -3.79 -11.60
N LYS A 106 34.70 -2.67 -11.60
CA LYS A 106 34.24 -1.41 -12.17
C LYS A 106 33.79 -1.59 -13.62
N ASP A 107 34.62 -2.17 -14.47
CA ASP A 107 34.31 -2.37 -15.90
C ASP A 107 33.01 -3.20 -16.09
N LYS A 108 32.79 -4.25 -15.27
CA LYS A 108 31.55 -5.03 -15.31
C LYS A 108 30.34 -4.28 -14.78
N MET A 109 30.55 -3.41 -13.80
CA MET A 109 29.45 -2.62 -13.19
C MET A 109 29.05 -1.46 -14.10
N GLU A 110 29.94 -0.89 -14.90
CA GLU A 110 29.66 0.15 -15.91
C GLU A 110 28.76 -0.38 -17.05
N ASP A 111 28.84 -1.67 -17.36
CA ASP A 111 28.00 -2.31 -18.38
C ASP A 111 26.54 -2.57 -17.93
N VAL A 112 26.21 -2.35 -16.64
CA VAL A 112 24.87 -2.58 -16.10
C VAL A 112 23.90 -1.54 -16.62
N ASP A 113 22.75 -1.97 -17.15
CA ASP A 113 21.71 -1.05 -17.60
C ASP A 113 21.15 -0.25 -16.41
N GLY A 114 21.01 1.07 -16.61
CA GLY A 114 20.61 1.99 -15.54
C GLY A 114 21.77 2.68 -14.82
N VAL A 115 23.01 2.19 -14.97
CA VAL A 115 24.23 2.90 -14.54
C VAL A 115 24.60 3.94 -15.61
N ASP A 116 24.88 5.16 -15.18
CA ASP A 116 25.35 6.25 -16.02
C ASP A 116 26.88 6.35 -15.97
N GLN A 117 27.43 6.45 -14.76
CA GLN A 117 28.86 6.60 -14.55
C GLN A 117 29.30 5.99 -13.21
N ILE A 118 30.51 5.45 -13.19
CA ILE A 118 31.21 5.04 -11.96
C ILE A 118 32.50 5.84 -11.80
N LEU A 119 32.56 6.66 -10.78
CA LEU A 119 33.74 7.44 -10.44
C LEU A 119 34.64 6.66 -9.48
N TRP A 120 35.92 6.51 -9.83
CA TRP A 120 36.94 5.87 -9.02
C TRP A 120 38.29 6.49 -9.31
N CYS A 121 39.36 6.09 -8.62
CA CYS A 121 40.71 6.63 -8.78
C CYS A 121 41.29 6.48 -10.21
N ASP A 122 40.80 5.53 -11.01
CA ASP A 122 41.21 5.35 -12.40
C ASP A 122 40.95 6.53 -13.34
N SER A 123 40.06 7.46 -12.89
CA SER A 123 39.79 8.72 -13.59
C SER A 123 40.95 9.71 -13.50
N THR A 124 41.77 9.59 -12.45
CA THR A 124 42.87 10.53 -12.14
C THR A 124 44.25 9.87 -12.22
N VAL A 125 44.33 8.59 -11.96
CA VAL A 125 45.60 7.84 -11.91
C VAL A 125 45.54 6.67 -12.87
N ASN A 126 46.62 6.45 -13.62
CA ASN A 126 46.76 5.26 -14.48
C ASN A 126 47.13 4.03 -13.63
N ILE A 127 46.15 3.18 -13.36
CA ILE A 127 46.29 1.99 -12.51
C ILE A 127 47.22 0.93 -13.11
N TYR A 128 47.42 0.99 -14.40
CA TYR A 128 48.37 0.08 -15.12
C TYR A 128 49.84 0.53 -15.06
N SER A 129 50.09 1.71 -14.50
CA SER A 129 51.46 2.12 -14.14
C SER A 129 51.93 1.23 -12.99
N GLY A 130 53.16 0.73 -13.04
CA GLY A 130 53.67 -0.10 -11.94
C GLY A 130 53.48 0.53 -10.57
N GLU A 131 53.37 -0.26 -9.50
CA GLU A 131 53.11 0.18 -8.14
C GLU A 131 54.03 1.31 -7.66
N ASP A 132 55.28 1.36 -8.18
CA ASP A 132 56.26 2.40 -7.89
C ASP A 132 55.88 3.82 -8.43
N PHE A 133 54.92 3.90 -9.36
CA PHE A 133 54.47 5.15 -9.98
C PHE A 133 53.11 5.64 -9.45
N ILE A 134 52.47 4.88 -8.58
CA ILE A 134 51.22 5.25 -7.97
C ILE A 134 51.53 5.79 -6.57
N HIS A 135 51.38 7.11 -6.38
CA HIS A 135 51.50 7.70 -5.05
C HIS A 135 50.24 7.36 -4.24
N GLN A 136 50.45 6.74 -3.10
CA GLN A 136 49.33 6.28 -2.23
C GLN A 136 48.47 7.44 -1.77
N GLU A 137 48.98 8.63 -1.63
CA GLU A 137 48.26 9.86 -1.28
C GLU A 137 47.21 10.24 -2.36
N ASP A 138 47.44 9.89 -3.64
CA ASP A 138 46.52 10.22 -4.74
C ASP A 138 45.33 9.27 -4.85
N ILE A 139 45.41 8.09 -4.22
CA ILE A 139 44.38 7.05 -4.28
C ILE A 139 43.76 6.72 -2.94
N GLU A 140 44.27 7.25 -1.82
CA GLU A 140 43.88 6.86 -0.46
C GLU A 140 42.37 7.05 -0.18
N ASP A 141 41.75 8.02 -0.82
CA ASP A 141 40.32 8.28 -0.71
C ASP A 141 39.46 7.22 -1.43
N TYR A 142 40.02 6.53 -2.40
CA TYR A 142 39.33 5.55 -3.26
C TYR A 142 39.81 4.11 -3.09
N TYR A 143 41.06 3.92 -2.60
CA TYR A 143 41.63 2.60 -2.37
C TYR A 143 42.61 2.61 -1.20
N LYS A 144 42.34 1.76 -0.20
CA LYS A 144 43.16 1.62 1.00
C LYS A 144 43.02 0.20 1.58
N ASP A 145 44.13 -0.42 1.95
CA ASP A 145 44.20 -1.71 2.66
C ASP A 145 43.33 -2.82 2.05
N GLY A 146 43.22 -2.91 0.74
CA GLY A 146 42.41 -3.90 0.04
C GLY A 146 40.94 -3.53 -0.08
N TYR A 147 40.59 -2.28 0.27
CA TYR A 147 39.23 -1.74 0.09
C TYR A 147 39.21 -0.74 -1.05
N ALA A 148 38.30 -0.92 -1.99
CA ALA A 148 38.06 0.03 -3.07
C ALA A 148 36.68 0.68 -2.89
N VAL A 149 36.62 2.01 -2.95
CA VAL A 149 35.39 2.81 -2.82
C VAL A 149 35.11 3.49 -4.15
N MET A 150 33.92 3.26 -4.68
CA MET A 150 33.45 3.78 -5.96
C MET A 150 32.13 4.54 -5.79
N ASP A 151 32.02 5.69 -6.43
CA ASP A 151 30.78 6.47 -6.48
C ASP A 151 30.06 6.15 -7.79
N VAL A 152 28.81 5.70 -7.67
CA VAL A 152 27.95 5.31 -8.80
C VAL A 152 26.85 6.34 -8.98
N THR A 153 26.69 6.81 -10.20
CA THR A 153 25.58 7.65 -10.64
C THR A 153 24.70 6.84 -11.57
N PHE A 154 23.39 6.89 -11.36
CA PHE A 154 22.39 6.20 -12.18
C PHE A 154 21.80 7.15 -13.22
N LYS A 155 21.23 6.62 -14.29
CA LYS A 155 20.55 7.38 -15.35
C LYS A 155 19.25 8.05 -14.85
N GLU A 156 18.56 7.40 -13.92
CA GLU A 156 17.29 7.88 -13.36
C GLU A 156 17.41 8.17 -11.85
N GLY A 157 16.37 8.76 -11.27
CA GLY A 157 16.35 9.17 -9.87
C GLY A 157 16.45 8.02 -8.85
N ASN A 158 16.65 8.39 -7.59
CA ASN A 158 16.92 7.44 -6.48
C ASN A 158 15.80 6.41 -6.24
N THR A 159 14.56 6.69 -6.67
CA THR A 159 13.37 5.83 -6.45
C THR A 159 12.90 5.11 -7.70
N ALA A 160 13.58 5.34 -8.83
CA ALA A 160 13.22 4.75 -10.11
C ALA A 160 13.37 3.22 -10.11
N LYS A 161 12.51 2.56 -10.86
CA LYS A 161 12.53 1.09 -10.97
C LYS A 161 13.80 0.58 -11.65
N SER A 162 14.29 1.28 -12.67
CA SER A 162 15.54 0.98 -13.34
C SER A 162 16.73 1.09 -12.39
N THR A 163 16.80 2.13 -11.56
CA THR A 163 17.81 2.30 -10.51
C THR A 163 17.77 1.15 -9.50
N SER A 164 16.58 0.74 -9.09
CA SER A 164 16.43 -0.40 -8.18
C SER A 164 16.91 -1.72 -8.81
N GLN A 165 16.63 -1.95 -10.08
CA GLN A 165 17.10 -3.13 -10.82
C GLN A 165 18.62 -3.11 -11.02
N ALA A 166 19.18 -1.95 -11.39
CA ALA A 166 20.64 -1.78 -11.50
C ALA A 166 21.35 -2.10 -10.17
N ILE A 167 20.82 -1.66 -9.04
CA ILE A 167 21.38 -2.01 -7.71
C ILE A 167 21.37 -3.53 -7.47
N ASP A 168 20.35 -4.26 -7.90
CA ASP A 168 20.33 -5.73 -7.76
C ASP A 168 21.39 -6.40 -8.62
N GLU A 169 21.57 -5.95 -9.85
CA GLU A 169 22.61 -6.44 -10.75
C GLU A 169 24.01 -6.13 -10.21
N LEU A 170 24.22 -4.91 -9.71
CA LEU A 170 25.49 -4.52 -9.06
C LEU A 170 25.80 -5.40 -7.84
N LYS A 171 24.79 -5.70 -7.01
CA LYS A 171 24.94 -6.63 -5.88
C LYS A 171 25.25 -8.05 -6.34
N ALA A 172 24.64 -8.51 -7.43
CA ALA A 172 24.93 -9.84 -8.00
C ALA A 172 26.36 -9.94 -8.56
N ILE A 173 26.87 -8.87 -9.19
CA ILE A 173 28.25 -8.80 -9.71
C ILE A 173 29.26 -8.83 -8.57
N THR A 174 29.04 -8.05 -7.52
CA THR A 174 30.00 -7.89 -6.42
C THR A 174 29.92 -9.01 -5.38
N GLY A 175 28.78 -9.68 -5.27
CA GLY A 175 28.55 -10.75 -4.29
C GLY A 175 28.88 -10.32 -2.86
N ASP A 176 29.51 -11.19 -2.10
CA ASP A 176 29.86 -10.95 -0.69
C ASP A 176 30.98 -9.90 -0.49
N LYS A 177 31.67 -9.51 -1.55
CA LYS A 177 32.70 -8.47 -1.49
C LYS A 177 32.13 -7.06 -1.51
N GLY A 178 30.89 -6.84 -1.99
CA GLY A 178 30.27 -5.55 -2.17
C GLY A 178 29.53 -5.06 -0.92
N CYS A 179 29.82 -3.85 -0.46
CA CYS A 179 29.04 -3.12 0.54
C CYS A 179 28.46 -1.87 -0.10
N PHE A 180 27.15 -1.68 0.03
CA PHE A 180 26.40 -0.64 -0.68
C PHE A 180 25.84 0.38 0.30
N THR A 181 25.94 1.67 -0.04
CA THR A 181 25.32 2.79 0.67
C THR A 181 24.92 3.90 -0.30
N GLY A 182 24.26 4.94 0.17
CA GLY A 182 23.77 6.05 -0.65
C GLY A 182 22.25 6.11 -0.74
N MET A 183 21.73 7.22 -1.28
CA MET A 183 20.29 7.49 -1.28
C MET A 183 19.48 6.44 -2.06
N ALA A 184 19.97 6.04 -3.24
CA ALA A 184 19.28 5.03 -4.05
C ALA A 184 19.20 3.67 -3.31
N VAL A 185 20.29 3.26 -2.64
CA VAL A 185 20.33 2.02 -1.87
C VAL A 185 19.44 2.08 -0.64
N GLN A 186 19.42 3.22 0.06
CA GLN A 186 18.55 3.41 1.23
C GLN A 186 17.07 3.38 0.83
N ASN A 187 16.69 4.08 -0.23
CA ASN A 187 15.32 4.08 -0.73
C ASN A 187 14.87 2.68 -1.16
N LYS A 188 15.74 1.93 -1.85
CA LYS A 188 15.47 0.54 -2.21
C LYS A 188 15.27 -0.34 -0.97
N SER A 189 16.17 -0.26 0.00
CA SER A 189 16.07 -1.03 1.24
C SER A 189 14.82 -0.65 2.04
N LEU A 190 14.45 0.63 2.04
CA LEU A 190 13.19 1.10 2.65
C LEU A 190 11.98 0.48 1.96
N GLN A 191 11.94 0.46 0.62
CA GLN A 191 10.86 -0.17 -0.15
C GLN A 191 10.70 -1.66 0.18
N GLU A 192 11.80 -2.41 0.18
CA GLU A 192 11.82 -3.85 0.44
C GLU A 192 11.40 -4.17 1.89
N ASN A 193 11.94 -3.44 2.86
CA ASN A 193 11.62 -3.63 4.27
C ASN A 193 10.15 -3.28 4.55
N LEU A 194 9.66 -2.14 4.04
CA LEU A 194 8.27 -1.75 4.21
C LEU A 194 7.31 -2.76 3.59
N ALA A 195 7.62 -3.31 2.42
CA ALA A 195 6.78 -4.32 1.79
C ALA A 195 6.67 -5.58 2.66
N SER A 196 7.78 -6.07 3.19
CA SER A 196 7.83 -7.26 4.04
C SER A 196 7.18 -7.04 5.41
N GLU A 197 7.45 -5.90 6.05
CA GLU A 197 6.87 -5.52 7.34
C GLU A 197 5.35 -5.32 7.24
N MET A 198 4.87 -4.67 6.17
CA MET A 198 3.43 -4.50 5.94
C MET A 198 2.71 -5.83 5.74
N GLN A 199 3.32 -6.77 5.05
CA GLN A 199 2.74 -8.11 4.90
C GLN A 199 2.62 -8.81 6.26
N LEU A 200 3.62 -8.69 7.13
CA LEU A 200 3.59 -9.23 8.49
C LEU A 200 2.50 -8.55 9.32
N ILE A 201 2.45 -7.21 9.33
CA ILE A 201 1.46 -6.43 10.08
C ILE A 201 0.03 -6.78 9.64
N LEU A 202 -0.23 -6.85 8.34
CA LEU A 202 -1.55 -7.22 7.81
C LEU A 202 -1.92 -8.66 8.20
N THR A 203 -0.99 -9.59 8.14
CA THR A 203 -1.23 -10.97 8.53
C THR A 203 -1.60 -11.08 10.00
N VAL A 204 -0.84 -10.43 10.88
CA VAL A 204 -1.11 -10.39 12.33
C VAL A 204 -2.46 -9.71 12.61
N ALA A 205 -2.76 -8.59 11.94
CA ALA A 205 -4.03 -7.87 12.08
C ALA A 205 -5.22 -8.74 11.66
N VAL A 206 -5.13 -9.45 10.53
CA VAL A 206 -6.19 -10.36 10.06
C VAL A 206 -6.41 -11.51 11.05
N ILE A 207 -5.34 -12.12 11.57
CA ILE A 207 -5.44 -13.20 12.57
C ILE A 207 -6.10 -12.68 13.85
N MET A 208 -5.70 -11.50 14.33
CA MET A 208 -6.28 -10.86 15.51
C MET A 208 -7.78 -10.58 15.33
N ILE A 209 -8.16 -9.96 14.21
CA ILE A 209 -9.55 -9.65 13.87
C ILE A 209 -10.36 -10.94 13.75
N PHE A 210 -9.85 -11.94 13.05
CA PHE A 210 -10.52 -13.24 12.92
C PHE A 210 -10.77 -13.88 14.28
N THR A 211 -9.79 -13.84 15.18
CA THR A 211 -9.91 -14.38 16.53
C THR A 211 -10.99 -13.63 17.33
N ILE A 212 -11.01 -12.30 17.29
CA ILE A 212 -12.03 -11.48 17.95
C ILE A 212 -13.40 -11.79 17.38
N LEU A 213 -13.55 -11.89 16.06
CA LEU A 213 -14.81 -12.23 15.40
C LEU A 213 -15.29 -13.62 15.83
N CYS A 214 -14.42 -14.63 15.88
CA CYS A 214 -14.80 -15.98 16.35
C CYS A 214 -15.32 -16.00 17.79
N ILE A 215 -14.83 -15.08 18.63
CA ILE A 215 -15.30 -14.97 20.03
C ILE A 215 -16.62 -14.20 20.12
N THR A 216 -16.80 -13.18 19.29
CA THR A 216 -17.95 -12.27 19.39
C THR A 216 -19.15 -12.71 18.56
N THR A 217 -18.94 -13.48 17.48
CA THR A 217 -20.03 -13.95 16.62
C THR A 217 -20.60 -15.29 17.06
N THR A 218 -21.85 -15.53 16.74
CA THR A 218 -22.56 -16.76 17.13
C THR A 218 -22.53 -17.85 16.06
N ALA A 219 -22.29 -17.48 14.78
CA ALA A 219 -22.23 -18.41 13.67
C ALA A 219 -20.83 -18.47 13.05
N TRP A 220 -20.37 -19.67 12.79
CA TRP A 220 -19.03 -19.94 12.23
C TRP A 220 -18.79 -19.31 10.83
N SER A 221 -19.83 -19.00 10.07
CA SER A 221 -19.73 -18.37 8.76
C SER A 221 -19.56 -16.85 8.82
N GLU A 222 -19.95 -16.20 9.91
CA GLU A 222 -19.93 -14.73 10.06
C GLU A 222 -18.49 -14.14 9.95
N PRO A 223 -17.46 -14.69 10.64
CA PRO A 223 -16.10 -14.18 10.52
C PRO A 223 -15.56 -14.18 9.09
N PHE A 224 -15.87 -15.22 8.31
CA PHE A 224 -15.44 -15.31 6.91
C PHE A 224 -16.14 -14.26 6.03
N LEU A 225 -17.44 -14.02 6.26
CA LEU A 225 -18.18 -12.98 5.56
C LEU A 225 -17.61 -11.59 5.85
N PHE A 226 -17.26 -11.31 7.10
CA PHE A 226 -16.65 -10.04 7.45
C PHE A 226 -15.27 -9.86 6.81
N LEU A 227 -14.42 -10.88 6.84
CA LEU A 227 -13.12 -10.83 6.17
C LEU A 227 -13.28 -10.62 4.65
N LEU A 228 -14.27 -11.25 4.04
CA LEU A 228 -14.56 -11.05 2.62
C LEU A 228 -14.96 -9.61 2.32
N VAL A 229 -15.88 -9.03 3.11
CA VAL A 229 -16.31 -7.63 2.96
C VAL A 229 -15.13 -6.66 3.15
N MET A 230 -14.28 -6.89 4.17
CA MET A 230 -13.08 -6.09 4.39
C MET A 230 -12.09 -6.20 3.22
N GLY A 231 -11.89 -7.42 2.70
CA GLY A 231 -11.04 -7.65 1.52
C GLY A 231 -11.54 -6.92 0.29
N VAL A 232 -12.86 -6.95 0.04
CA VAL A 232 -13.49 -6.18 -1.05
C VAL A 232 -13.28 -4.67 -0.84
N ALA A 233 -13.48 -4.17 0.37
CA ALA A 233 -13.29 -2.74 0.66
C ALA A 233 -11.84 -2.29 0.43
N ILE A 234 -10.85 -3.06 0.87
CA ILE A 234 -9.42 -2.78 0.63
C ILE A 234 -9.10 -2.81 -0.86
N LEU A 235 -9.62 -3.79 -1.59
CA LEU A 235 -9.42 -3.92 -3.03
C LEU A 235 -9.98 -2.71 -3.79
N LEU A 236 -11.19 -2.28 -3.45
CA LEU A 236 -11.82 -1.09 -4.02
C LEU A 236 -11.01 0.16 -3.72
N ASN A 237 -10.55 0.34 -2.49
CA ASN A 237 -9.73 1.49 -2.10
C ASN A 237 -8.42 1.54 -2.92
N ARG A 238 -7.68 0.43 -2.97
CA ARG A 238 -6.43 0.38 -3.75
C ARG A 238 -6.64 0.61 -5.24
N GLY A 239 -7.70 0.04 -5.81
CA GLY A 239 -8.01 0.19 -7.22
C GLY A 239 -8.46 1.61 -7.60
N THR A 240 -9.21 2.29 -6.72
CA THR A 240 -9.64 3.68 -6.96
C THR A 240 -8.49 4.69 -6.90
N ASN A 241 -7.35 4.33 -6.32
CA ASN A 241 -6.15 5.17 -6.34
C ASN A 241 -5.64 5.45 -7.76
N ILE A 242 -6.06 4.68 -8.77
CA ILE A 242 -5.73 4.97 -10.19
C ILE A 242 -6.21 6.36 -10.62
N PHE A 243 -7.30 6.87 -10.03
CA PHE A 243 -7.81 8.22 -10.33
C PHE A 243 -6.92 9.33 -9.75
N ILE A 244 -6.08 9.01 -8.76
CA ILE A 244 -5.11 9.93 -8.15
C ILE A 244 -3.77 9.82 -8.89
N GLY A 245 -3.49 8.67 -9.50
CA GLY A 245 -2.28 8.36 -10.25
C GLY A 245 -1.12 7.91 -9.36
N ARG A 246 -0.51 8.83 -8.60
CA ARG A 246 0.61 8.52 -7.68
C ARG A 246 0.15 8.65 -6.23
N VAL A 247 0.46 7.66 -5.42
CA VAL A 247 0.07 7.61 -4.00
C VAL A 247 1.32 7.41 -3.14
N SER A 248 1.41 8.18 -2.05
CA SER A 248 2.46 7.99 -1.06
C SER A 248 2.47 6.56 -0.49
N PHE A 249 3.65 5.98 -0.33
CA PHE A 249 3.80 4.68 0.34
C PHE A 249 3.22 4.71 1.76
N LEU A 250 3.38 5.84 2.46
CA LEU A 250 2.85 6.02 3.81
C LEU A 250 1.32 5.97 3.80
N THR A 251 0.69 6.76 2.93
CA THR A 251 -0.77 6.78 2.76
C THR A 251 -1.30 5.42 2.33
N ASN A 252 -0.67 4.78 1.36
CA ASN A 252 -1.07 3.46 0.87
C ASN A 252 -1.06 2.39 1.97
N ASN A 253 -0.06 2.41 2.85
CA ASN A 253 0.09 1.44 3.92
C ASN A 253 -0.84 1.73 5.10
N VAL A 254 -0.88 2.98 5.57
CA VAL A 254 -1.74 3.40 6.68
C VAL A 254 -3.22 3.26 6.34
N ALA A 255 -3.61 3.61 5.10
CA ALA A 255 -5.00 3.48 4.66
C ALA A 255 -5.51 2.03 4.72
N MET A 256 -4.68 1.03 4.38
CA MET A 256 -5.07 -0.38 4.46
C MET A 256 -5.36 -0.80 5.91
N VAL A 257 -4.51 -0.42 6.85
CA VAL A 257 -4.66 -0.76 8.27
C VAL A 257 -5.88 -0.07 8.87
N LEU A 258 -6.04 1.24 8.61
CA LEU A 258 -7.19 2.01 9.07
C LEU A 258 -8.51 1.46 8.50
N GLN A 259 -8.53 1.11 7.23
CA GLN A 259 -9.71 0.57 6.59
C GLN A 259 -10.09 -0.80 7.16
N LEU A 260 -9.11 -1.65 7.45
CA LEU A 260 -9.34 -2.93 8.11
C LEU A 260 -10.03 -2.72 9.48
N ALA A 261 -9.53 -1.77 10.27
CA ALA A 261 -10.07 -1.46 11.59
C ALA A 261 -11.48 -0.86 11.52
N THR A 262 -11.69 0.16 10.68
CA THR A 262 -12.97 0.89 10.61
C THR A 262 -14.09 0.09 9.94
N SER A 263 -13.77 -0.74 8.94
CA SER A 263 -14.77 -1.55 8.24
C SER A 263 -15.38 -2.63 9.15
N MET A 264 -14.63 -3.11 10.13
CA MET A 264 -15.10 -4.09 11.10
C MET A 264 -16.24 -3.53 11.94
N ASP A 265 -16.09 -2.32 12.46
CA ASP A 265 -17.08 -1.71 13.37
C ASP A 265 -18.44 -1.56 12.72
N TYR A 266 -18.51 -1.09 11.47
CA TYR A 266 -19.77 -0.93 10.75
C TYR A 266 -20.49 -2.25 10.51
N SER A 267 -19.73 -3.29 10.19
CA SER A 267 -20.26 -4.63 9.95
C SER A 267 -20.81 -5.25 11.23
N ILE A 268 -20.11 -5.10 12.36
CA ILE A 268 -20.55 -5.60 13.66
C ILE A 268 -21.82 -4.87 14.11
N PHE A 269 -21.90 -3.54 13.98
CA PHE A 269 -23.09 -2.78 14.32
C PHE A 269 -24.33 -3.26 13.56
N LEU A 270 -24.19 -3.50 12.26
CA LEU A 270 -25.30 -3.97 11.44
C LEU A 270 -25.72 -5.39 11.82
N LEU A 271 -24.76 -6.29 12.07
CA LEU A 271 -25.04 -7.65 12.48
C LEU A 271 -25.73 -7.72 13.85
N ASP A 272 -25.25 -6.95 14.83
CA ASP A 272 -25.87 -6.91 16.15
C ASP A 272 -27.30 -6.38 16.08
N ALA A 273 -27.54 -5.30 15.31
CA ALA A 273 -28.87 -4.80 15.05
C ALA A 273 -29.77 -5.87 14.38
N PHE A 274 -29.26 -6.57 13.37
CA PHE A 274 -29.99 -7.64 12.70
C PHE A 274 -30.32 -8.79 13.65
N THR A 275 -29.36 -9.25 14.43
CA THR A 275 -29.53 -10.35 15.39
C THR A 275 -30.58 -9.99 16.46
N ARG A 276 -30.57 -8.74 16.92
CA ARG A 276 -31.56 -8.23 17.87
C ARG A 276 -32.97 -8.20 17.29
N GLU A 277 -33.13 -7.73 16.05
CA GLU A 277 -34.44 -7.71 15.39
C GLU A 277 -34.94 -9.13 15.06
N LYS A 278 -34.02 -10.02 14.67
CA LYS A 278 -34.33 -11.44 14.42
C LYS A 278 -34.87 -12.17 15.67
N LYS A 279 -34.31 -11.87 16.85
CA LYS A 279 -34.79 -12.42 18.13
C LYS A 279 -36.25 -12.04 18.46
N LYS A 280 -36.79 -10.99 17.81
CA LYS A 280 -38.21 -10.60 17.95
C LYS A 280 -39.17 -11.46 17.13
N GLY A 281 -38.66 -12.43 16.37
CA GLY A 281 -39.47 -13.36 15.56
C GLY A 281 -39.83 -12.81 14.18
N LEU A 282 -39.15 -11.75 13.70
CA LEU A 282 -39.33 -11.19 12.37
C LEU A 282 -38.72 -12.11 11.28
N SER A 283 -39.24 -11.99 10.05
CA SER A 283 -38.59 -12.60 8.88
C SER A 283 -37.23 -12.00 8.63
N ASP A 284 -36.37 -12.66 7.85
CA ASP A 284 -35.02 -12.18 7.54
C ASP A 284 -35.05 -10.81 6.86
N GLU A 285 -35.97 -10.61 5.93
CA GLU A 285 -36.12 -9.35 5.20
C GLU A 285 -36.62 -8.22 6.14
N GLU A 286 -37.60 -8.47 6.99
CA GLU A 286 -38.09 -7.48 7.93
C GLU A 286 -37.07 -7.14 9.00
N ALA A 287 -36.35 -8.13 9.54
CA ALA A 287 -35.30 -7.94 10.50
C ALA A 287 -34.17 -7.10 9.91
N MET A 288 -33.82 -7.31 8.63
CA MET A 288 -32.79 -6.53 7.94
C MET A 288 -33.24 -5.07 7.71
N VAL A 289 -34.51 -4.83 7.31
CA VAL A 289 -35.01 -3.48 7.13
C VAL A 289 -34.98 -2.69 8.45
N ASP A 290 -35.42 -3.31 9.54
CA ASP A 290 -35.42 -2.68 10.86
C ASP A 290 -33.98 -2.50 11.39
N ALA A 291 -33.09 -3.43 11.13
CA ALA A 291 -31.67 -3.32 11.49
C ALA A 291 -30.99 -2.15 10.78
N VAL A 292 -31.22 -2.01 9.47
CA VAL A 292 -30.69 -0.89 8.70
C VAL A 292 -31.25 0.44 9.20
N ASP A 293 -32.58 0.56 9.48
CA ASP A 293 -33.17 1.79 10.02
C ASP A 293 -32.57 2.17 11.38
N ALA A 294 -32.26 1.17 12.21
CA ALA A 294 -31.62 1.39 13.51
C ALA A 294 -30.15 1.76 13.44
N ALA A 295 -29.38 1.14 12.52
CA ALA A 295 -27.93 1.27 12.44
C ALA A 295 -27.46 2.42 11.53
N ILE A 296 -28.24 2.80 10.51
CA ILE A 296 -27.79 3.70 9.44
C ILE A 296 -27.33 5.07 9.94
N ASN A 297 -28.01 5.64 10.91
CA ASN A 297 -27.65 6.96 11.44
C ASN A 297 -26.33 6.91 12.21
N SER A 298 -26.08 5.83 12.95
CA SER A 298 -24.83 5.63 13.69
C SER A 298 -23.67 5.37 12.73
N ILE A 299 -23.89 4.53 11.71
CA ILE A 299 -22.90 4.23 10.67
C ILE A 299 -22.55 5.51 9.89
N PHE A 300 -23.57 6.29 9.49
CA PHE A 300 -23.36 7.53 8.75
C PHE A 300 -22.61 8.58 9.57
N ALA A 301 -22.98 8.77 10.83
CA ALA A 301 -22.31 9.71 11.72
C ALA A 301 -20.84 9.30 11.97
N SER A 302 -20.56 8.01 12.22
CA SER A 302 -19.21 7.50 12.40
C SER A 302 -18.38 7.63 11.12
N SER A 303 -18.95 7.30 9.95
CA SER A 303 -18.26 7.46 8.66
C SER A 303 -17.92 8.93 8.38
N LEU A 304 -18.85 9.85 8.69
CA LEU A 304 -18.61 11.29 8.50
C LEU A 304 -17.50 11.80 9.41
N THR A 305 -17.44 11.32 10.65
CA THR A 305 -16.37 11.65 11.60
C THR A 305 -15.01 11.16 11.09
N THR A 306 -14.94 9.95 10.53
CA THR A 306 -13.72 9.39 9.93
C THR A 306 -13.26 10.18 8.71
N ILE A 307 -14.18 10.72 7.91
CA ILE A 307 -13.85 11.55 6.73
C ILE A 307 -13.35 12.94 7.16
N ALA A 308 -13.89 13.49 8.24
CA ALA A 308 -13.56 14.83 8.72
C ALA A 308 -12.23 14.90 9.52
N GLY A 309 -11.82 13.78 10.15
CA GLY A 309 -10.56 13.66 10.90
C GLY A 309 -9.41 13.24 10.04
#